data_2aa403b6adde3ea4194f3a8e769f5d2f
#
_entry.id   2aa403b6adde3ea4194f3a8e769f5d2f
#
_cell.length_a   1.000
_cell.length_b   1.000
_cell.length_c   1.000
_cell.angle_alpha   90.00
_cell.angle_beta   90.00
_cell.angle_gamma   90.00
#
_symmetry.space_group_name_H-M   'P 1'
#
loop_
_entity.id
_entity.type
_entity.pdbx_description
1 polymer ?
#
loop_
_entity_poly.entity_id
_entity_poly.type
_entity_poly.pdbx_seq_one_letter_code
_entity_poly.pdbx_strand_id
1 'polypeptide(L)'
;ASKNLGLNAHATFSGALMWHTVYPWPQRPAGLVEDGFKELAKRWLPILNTFDKAGVDVCYEIHPGEDLHDGITFERFWEATGKHKRANILYDPSHFVLQQLDYLQYIDFYHSFIKMFHVKDAEFNATGKSGVYGGYQDWVNRPGRFRSPGDGQVDFKSVFSKLAQYGYDGWAVLEWECCIKHPEQGAKEGAPFIGNHIIRVTDK
;
A
#
# COMPACT_ATOMS: atom_id res chain seq x y z
N ALA A 1 -21.53 0.27 5.26
CA ALA A 1 -21.29 -1.17 5.04
C ALA A 1 -20.35 -1.70 6.12
N SER A 2 -19.08 -1.26 6.23
CA SER A 2 -18.05 -1.79 7.14
C SER A 2 -18.53 -1.90 8.58
N LYS A 3 -19.11 -0.85 9.17
CA LYS A 3 -19.68 -0.87 10.53
C LYS A 3 -20.74 -1.95 10.70
N ASN A 4 -21.64 -2.12 9.72
CA ASN A 4 -22.72 -3.13 9.79
C ASN A 4 -22.20 -4.57 9.73
N LEU A 5 -20.98 -4.75 9.21
CA LEU A 5 -20.25 -6.02 9.18
C LEU A 5 -19.33 -6.21 10.40
N GLY A 6 -19.35 -5.27 11.35
CA GLY A 6 -18.47 -5.33 12.53
C GLY A 6 -17.01 -4.97 12.25
N LEU A 7 -16.71 -4.37 11.10
CA LEU A 7 -15.35 -3.97 10.72
C LEU A 7 -15.03 -2.56 11.21
N ASN A 8 -13.79 -2.33 11.59
CA ASN A 8 -13.27 -1.05 12.07
C ASN A 8 -12.34 -0.37 11.06
N ALA A 9 -12.05 -0.99 9.92
CA ALA A 9 -11.21 -0.48 8.86
C ALA A 9 -11.84 -0.72 7.48
N HIS A 10 -11.52 0.13 6.51
CA HIS A 10 -12.02 0.10 5.14
C HIS A 10 -10.89 0.45 4.17
N ALA A 11 -10.60 -0.46 3.24
CA ALA A 11 -9.59 -0.29 2.22
C ALA A 11 -10.11 0.57 1.06
N THR A 12 -9.27 1.47 0.54
CA THR A 12 -9.59 2.29 -0.63
C THR A 12 -8.33 2.85 -1.28
N PHE A 13 -8.50 3.44 -2.47
CA PHE A 13 -7.50 4.27 -3.13
C PHE A 13 -7.79 5.75 -2.92
N SER A 14 -6.75 6.59 -3.10
CA SER A 14 -6.87 8.04 -2.92
C SER A 14 -7.54 8.76 -4.09
N GLY A 15 -7.43 8.20 -5.27
CA GLY A 15 -7.66 8.88 -6.54
C GLY A 15 -6.37 9.44 -7.14
N ALA A 16 -6.41 9.87 -8.36
CA ALA A 16 -5.24 10.21 -9.18
C ALA A 16 -5.38 11.58 -9.85
N LEU A 17 -5.43 12.65 -9.06
CA LEU A 17 -5.49 14.02 -9.58
C LEU A 17 -4.14 14.47 -10.15
N MET A 18 -3.04 14.05 -9.53
CA MET A 18 -1.68 14.55 -9.80
C MET A 18 -0.72 13.47 -10.33
N TRP A 19 -1.12 12.19 -10.29
CA TRP A 19 -0.24 11.09 -10.69
C TRP A 19 0.44 11.29 -12.05
N HIS A 20 -0.29 11.78 -13.05
CA HIS A 20 0.25 12.04 -14.39
C HIS A 20 1.35 13.12 -14.42
N THR A 21 1.56 13.84 -13.32
CA THR A 21 2.59 14.86 -13.17
C THR A 21 3.77 14.43 -12.30
N VAL A 22 3.80 13.15 -11.85
CA VAL A 22 4.84 12.65 -10.93
C VAL A 22 6.24 12.77 -11.51
N TYR A 23 6.41 12.53 -12.82
CA TYR A 23 7.65 12.78 -13.52
C TYR A 23 7.76 14.25 -13.90
N PRO A 24 8.75 15.01 -13.38
CA PRO A 24 8.77 16.47 -13.47
C PRO A 24 9.25 17.05 -14.82
N TRP A 25 9.14 16.31 -15.90
CA TRP A 25 9.50 16.80 -17.22
C TRP A 25 8.38 16.59 -18.25
N PRO A 26 7.92 17.65 -18.97
CA PRO A 26 8.29 19.06 -18.77
C PRO A 26 7.92 19.57 -17.37
N GLN A 27 8.55 20.64 -16.91
CA GLN A 27 8.34 21.17 -15.56
C GLN A 27 6.85 21.47 -15.28
N ARG A 28 6.41 21.11 -14.11
CA ARG A 28 5.06 21.43 -13.63
C ARG A 28 4.92 22.94 -13.37
N PRO A 29 3.72 23.52 -13.57
CA PRO A 29 3.44 24.87 -13.08
C PRO A 29 3.68 24.96 -11.56
N ALA A 30 4.18 26.11 -11.11
CA ALA A 30 4.34 26.38 -9.68
C ALA A 30 3.00 26.26 -8.96
N GLY A 31 3.00 25.62 -7.80
CA GLY A 31 1.79 25.41 -6.97
C GLY A 31 0.89 24.27 -7.40
N LEU A 32 1.11 23.60 -8.55
CA LEU A 32 0.24 22.54 -9.04
C LEU A 32 0.04 21.41 -8.00
N VAL A 33 1.12 20.96 -7.39
CA VAL A 33 1.08 19.85 -6.42
C VAL A 33 0.38 20.29 -5.12
N GLU A 34 0.70 21.48 -4.63
CA GLU A 34 0.09 22.06 -3.44
C GLU A 34 -1.42 22.24 -3.61
N ASP A 35 -1.84 22.76 -4.74
CA ASP A 35 -3.27 22.97 -5.05
C ASP A 35 -3.98 21.62 -5.30
N GLY A 36 -3.28 20.64 -5.88
CA GLY A 36 -3.77 19.28 -6.02
C GLY A 36 -4.05 18.61 -4.68
N PHE A 37 -3.14 18.70 -3.70
CA PHE A 37 -3.37 18.16 -2.36
C PHE A 37 -4.48 18.91 -1.59
N LYS A 38 -4.63 20.22 -1.78
CA LYS A 38 -5.78 20.97 -1.24
C LYS A 38 -7.10 20.46 -1.81
N GLU A 39 -7.16 20.26 -3.12
CA GLU A 39 -8.39 19.73 -3.77
C GLU A 39 -8.66 18.29 -3.33
N LEU A 40 -7.63 17.45 -3.24
CA LEU A 40 -7.76 16.08 -2.72
C LEU A 40 -8.32 16.07 -1.30
N ALA A 41 -7.75 16.87 -0.40
CA ALA A 41 -8.22 17.01 0.98
C ALA A 41 -9.66 17.54 1.05
N LYS A 42 -10.01 18.52 0.24
CA LYS A 42 -11.38 19.07 0.15
C LYS A 42 -12.40 17.98 -0.22
N ARG A 43 -12.05 17.06 -1.11
CA ARG A 43 -12.93 15.94 -1.50
C ARG A 43 -13.00 14.87 -0.40
N TRP A 44 -11.90 14.56 0.24
CA TRP A 44 -11.84 13.50 1.23
C TRP A 44 -12.38 13.90 2.60
N LEU A 45 -12.27 15.15 3.04
CA LEU A 45 -12.72 15.58 4.36
C LEU A 45 -14.19 15.22 4.68
N PRO A 46 -15.18 15.43 3.79
CA PRO A 46 -16.56 15.02 4.07
C PRO A 46 -16.70 13.49 4.21
N ILE A 47 -15.91 12.73 3.45
CA ILE A 47 -15.89 11.26 3.50
C ILE A 47 -15.29 10.81 4.83
N LEU A 48 -14.10 11.31 5.19
CA LEU A 48 -13.42 11.01 6.45
C LEU A 48 -14.30 11.33 7.67
N ASN A 49 -14.98 12.49 7.65
CA ASN A 49 -15.93 12.85 8.71
C ASN A 49 -17.10 11.87 8.81
N THR A 50 -17.55 11.31 7.69
CA THR A 50 -18.60 10.29 7.69
C THR A 50 -18.10 8.98 8.28
N PHE A 51 -16.90 8.57 7.92
CA PHE A 51 -16.24 7.40 8.50
C PHE A 51 -15.96 7.58 10.00
N ASP A 52 -15.60 8.79 10.44
CA ASP A 52 -15.40 9.08 11.86
C ASP A 52 -16.68 8.93 12.69
N LYS A 53 -17.83 9.41 12.19
CA LYS A 53 -19.13 9.16 12.81
C LYS A 53 -19.48 7.68 12.90
N ALA A 54 -18.99 6.88 11.96
CA ALA A 54 -19.19 5.43 11.96
C ALA A 54 -18.19 4.67 12.86
N GLY A 55 -17.09 5.31 13.26
CA GLY A 55 -16.01 4.67 14.03
C GLY A 55 -15.13 3.74 13.17
N VAL A 56 -15.03 4.01 11.86
CA VAL A 56 -14.29 3.16 10.90
C VAL A 56 -13.11 3.95 10.34
N ASP A 57 -11.92 3.35 10.31
CA ASP A 57 -10.73 3.91 9.69
C ASP A 57 -10.79 3.79 8.16
N VAL A 58 -10.28 4.77 7.45
CA VAL A 58 -10.06 4.74 6.00
C VAL A 58 -8.60 4.43 5.77
N CYS A 59 -8.32 3.29 5.17
CA CYS A 59 -6.98 2.80 4.93
C CYS A 59 -6.66 2.92 3.44
N TYR A 60 -5.83 3.91 3.11
CA TYR A 60 -5.40 4.14 1.74
C TYR A 60 -4.29 3.17 1.40
N GLU A 61 -4.47 2.41 0.33
CA GLU A 61 -3.38 1.65 -0.25
C GLU A 61 -2.37 2.60 -0.89
N ILE A 62 -1.11 2.48 -0.49
CA ILE A 62 -0.02 3.29 -1.02
C ILE A 62 0.43 2.65 -2.32
N HIS A 63 -0.03 3.23 -3.44
CA HIS A 63 -0.06 2.53 -4.72
C HIS A 63 0.40 3.42 -5.88
N PRO A 64 1.35 2.98 -6.75
CA PRO A 64 1.65 3.66 -8.01
C PRO A 64 0.41 3.80 -8.89
N GLY A 65 0.21 4.95 -9.48
CA GLY A 65 -1.02 5.25 -10.21
C GLY A 65 -2.00 6.12 -9.42
N GLU A 66 -1.78 6.22 -8.10
CA GLU A 66 -2.58 7.01 -7.17
C GLU A 66 -1.82 8.26 -6.71
N ASP A 67 -2.54 9.22 -6.12
CA ASP A 67 -1.91 10.41 -5.54
C ASP A 67 -1.11 10.07 -4.27
N LEU A 68 -1.55 9.03 -3.53
CA LEU A 68 -0.82 8.48 -2.39
C LEU A 68 -0.03 7.23 -2.82
N HIS A 69 1.23 7.43 -3.19
CA HIS A 69 2.07 6.36 -3.74
C HIS A 69 3.37 6.12 -2.95
N ASP A 70 3.65 6.96 -1.96
CA ASP A 70 4.77 6.83 -1.02
C ASP A 70 4.46 7.49 0.32
N GLY A 71 5.42 7.47 1.26
CA GLY A 71 5.25 8.07 2.57
C GLY A 71 5.10 9.59 2.51
N ILE A 72 5.86 10.26 1.65
CA ILE A 72 5.82 11.73 1.52
C ILE A 72 4.46 12.21 1.01
N THR A 73 3.87 11.49 0.06
CA THR A 73 2.54 11.83 -0.46
C THR A 73 1.44 11.57 0.57
N PHE A 74 1.57 10.51 1.37
CA PHE A 74 0.67 10.27 2.50
C PHE A 74 0.78 11.38 3.55
N GLU A 75 1.98 11.80 3.94
CA GLU A 75 2.18 12.90 4.90
C GLU A 75 1.56 14.21 4.41
N ARG A 76 1.76 14.58 3.15
CA ARG A 76 1.14 15.77 2.54
C ARG A 76 -0.38 15.72 2.61
N PHE A 77 -0.98 14.59 2.30
CA PHE A 77 -2.42 14.40 2.39
C PHE A 77 -2.92 14.48 3.84
N TRP A 78 -2.25 13.80 4.77
CA TRP A 78 -2.59 13.81 6.17
C TRP A 78 -2.53 15.22 6.77
N GLU A 79 -1.47 15.99 6.44
CA GLU A 79 -1.39 17.41 6.82
C GLU A 79 -2.52 18.24 6.18
N ALA A 80 -2.77 18.07 4.89
CA ALA A 80 -3.82 18.81 4.17
C ALA A 80 -5.24 18.52 4.70
N THR A 81 -5.47 17.32 5.24
CA THR A 81 -6.73 16.94 5.90
C THR A 81 -6.80 17.37 7.37
N GLY A 82 -5.84 18.18 7.86
CA GLY A 82 -5.77 18.61 9.25
C GLY A 82 -5.42 17.48 10.22
N LYS A 83 -4.61 16.53 9.78
CA LYS A 83 -4.21 15.35 10.56
C LYS A 83 -5.41 14.50 10.99
N HIS A 84 -6.30 14.27 10.05
CA HIS A 84 -7.56 13.59 10.34
C HIS A 84 -7.31 12.16 10.83
N LYS A 85 -7.79 11.83 12.04
CA LYS A 85 -7.51 10.55 12.73
C LYS A 85 -7.97 9.29 11.98
N ARG A 86 -8.91 9.42 11.01
CA ARG A 86 -9.40 8.32 10.19
C ARG A 86 -8.63 8.13 8.88
N ALA A 87 -7.68 9.01 8.56
CA ALA A 87 -6.77 8.82 7.43
C ALA A 87 -5.63 7.91 7.86
N ASN A 88 -5.66 6.66 7.43
CA ASN A 88 -4.73 5.60 7.80
C ASN A 88 -4.19 4.88 6.55
N ILE A 89 -3.33 3.89 6.73
CA ILE A 89 -2.60 3.20 5.67
C ILE A 89 -3.05 1.74 5.59
N LEU A 90 -3.30 1.30 4.36
CA LEU A 90 -3.20 -0.10 3.97
C LEU A 90 -1.78 -0.30 3.42
N TYR A 91 -1.02 -1.14 4.08
CA TYR A 91 0.36 -1.44 3.75
C TYR A 91 0.43 -2.64 2.79
N ASP A 92 1.01 -2.42 1.62
CA ASP A 92 1.31 -3.46 0.63
C ASP A 92 2.78 -3.37 0.20
N PRO A 93 3.65 -4.29 0.64
CA PRO A 93 5.07 -4.25 0.33
C PRO A 93 5.38 -4.48 -1.15
N SER A 94 4.49 -5.13 -1.90
CA SER A 94 4.72 -5.45 -3.31
C SER A 94 4.87 -4.19 -4.17
N HIS A 95 4.05 -3.17 -3.90
CA HIS A 95 4.14 -1.89 -4.60
C HIS A 95 5.43 -1.14 -4.30
N PHE A 96 5.98 -1.35 -3.11
CA PHE A 96 7.27 -0.74 -2.70
C PHE A 96 8.45 -1.45 -3.36
N VAL A 97 8.39 -2.77 -3.52
CA VAL A 97 9.38 -3.51 -4.34
C VAL A 97 9.38 -2.98 -5.77
N LEU A 98 8.21 -2.78 -6.39
CA LEU A 98 8.12 -2.24 -7.75
C LEU A 98 8.65 -0.81 -7.86
N GLN A 99 8.52 0.00 -6.81
CA GLN A 99 9.02 1.37 -6.75
C GLN A 99 10.47 1.48 -6.30
N GLN A 100 11.10 0.37 -5.87
CA GLN A 100 12.44 0.35 -5.26
C GLN A 100 12.51 1.16 -3.96
N LEU A 101 11.42 1.16 -3.18
CA LEU A 101 11.32 1.80 -1.88
C LEU A 101 11.59 0.77 -0.77
N ASP A 102 12.27 1.17 0.30
CA ASP A 102 12.53 0.29 1.47
C ASP A 102 11.23 0.04 2.24
N TYR A 103 10.58 -1.09 1.93
CA TYR A 103 9.31 -1.47 2.53
C TYR A 103 9.43 -1.84 4.02
N LEU A 104 10.61 -2.26 4.50
CA LEU A 104 10.82 -2.57 5.92
C LEU A 104 10.98 -1.29 6.74
N GLN A 105 11.76 -0.33 6.25
CA GLN A 105 11.90 0.97 6.90
C GLN A 105 10.57 1.75 6.87
N TYR A 106 9.74 1.52 5.85
CA TYR A 106 8.39 2.12 5.80
C TYR A 106 7.55 1.74 7.01
N ILE A 107 7.61 0.49 7.48
CA ILE A 107 6.92 0.07 8.70
C ILE A 107 7.45 0.86 9.91
N ASP A 108 8.77 1.06 10.02
CA ASP A 108 9.36 1.80 11.13
C ASP A 108 8.81 3.23 11.22
N PHE A 109 8.61 3.90 10.08
CA PHE A 109 8.09 5.26 10.04
C PHE A 109 6.57 5.35 10.25
N TYR A 110 5.82 4.40 9.69
CA TYR A 110 4.37 4.54 9.54
C TYR A 110 3.54 3.49 10.31
N HIS A 111 4.13 2.65 11.17
CA HIS A 111 3.43 1.59 11.90
C HIS A 111 2.16 2.07 12.63
N SER A 112 2.16 3.29 13.17
CA SER A 112 1.01 3.85 13.87
C SER A 112 -0.21 4.09 12.97
N PHE A 113 0.02 4.29 11.67
CA PHE A 113 -1.01 4.49 10.66
C PHE A 113 -1.41 3.19 9.95
N ILE A 114 -0.60 2.14 10.02
CA ILE A 114 -0.90 0.87 9.35
C ILE A 114 -2.03 0.16 10.10
N LYS A 115 -3.21 0.10 9.48
CA LYS A 115 -4.41 -0.57 10.02
C LYS A 115 -4.86 -1.75 9.18
N MET A 116 -4.34 -1.88 7.97
CA MET A 116 -4.56 -3.02 7.08
C MET A 116 -3.25 -3.42 6.42
N PHE A 117 -3.11 -4.70 6.10
CA PHE A 117 -1.93 -5.27 5.48
C PHE A 117 -2.31 -6.26 4.38
N HIS A 118 -1.80 -6.04 3.18
CA HIS A 118 -1.89 -6.99 2.08
C HIS A 118 -0.64 -7.87 2.02
N VAL A 119 -0.85 -9.18 2.04
CA VAL A 119 0.17 -10.18 1.75
C VAL A 119 0.18 -10.42 0.25
N LYS A 120 0.94 -9.59 -0.43
CA LYS A 120 1.12 -9.58 -1.88
C LYS A 120 2.60 -9.49 -2.18
N ASP A 121 3.08 -10.29 -3.10
CA ASP A 121 4.49 -10.40 -3.42
C ASP A 121 4.82 -9.81 -4.79
N ALA A 122 6.04 -9.37 -4.95
CA ALA A 122 6.57 -8.83 -6.18
C ALA A 122 8.07 -9.10 -6.30
N GLU A 123 8.58 -9.00 -7.50
CA GLU A 123 10.01 -8.98 -7.79
C GLU A 123 10.37 -7.82 -8.71
N PHE A 124 11.59 -7.32 -8.58
CA PHE A 124 12.14 -6.31 -9.48
C PHE A 124 13.52 -6.72 -9.95
N ASN A 125 13.62 -7.02 -11.25
CA ASN A 125 14.83 -7.48 -11.90
C ASN A 125 15.27 -6.45 -12.95
N ALA A 126 15.98 -5.42 -12.51
CA ALA A 126 16.45 -4.34 -13.37
C ALA A 126 17.34 -4.86 -14.50
N THR A 127 17.15 -4.31 -15.68
CA THR A 127 18.00 -4.60 -16.87
C THR A 127 18.52 -3.30 -17.48
N GLY A 128 19.48 -3.40 -18.39
CA GLY A 128 19.93 -2.24 -19.18
C GLY A 128 18.90 -1.76 -20.22
N LYS A 129 17.76 -2.44 -20.35
CA LYS A 129 16.73 -2.10 -21.33
C LYS A 129 15.47 -1.50 -20.68
N SER A 130 15.18 -1.82 -19.44
CA SER A 130 13.92 -1.46 -18.78
C SER A 130 14.12 -1.32 -17.29
N GLY A 131 13.47 -0.32 -16.69
CA GLY A 131 13.51 0.02 -15.27
C GLY A 131 12.09 0.13 -14.69
N VAL A 132 11.93 0.96 -13.66
CA VAL A 132 10.69 1.12 -12.88
C VAL A 132 9.46 1.38 -13.74
N TYR A 133 9.58 2.14 -14.82
CA TYR A 133 8.45 2.47 -15.70
C TYR A 133 8.01 1.33 -16.62
N GLY A 134 8.79 0.26 -16.74
CA GLY A 134 8.42 -0.98 -17.41
C GLY A 134 8.37 -0.95 -18.94
N GLY A 135 8.49 0.22 -19.60
CA GLY A 135 8.54 0.37 -21.06
C GLY A 135 7.33 -0.15 -21.82
N TYR A 136 6.11 -0.08 -21.22
CA TYR A 136 4.85 -0.59 -21.80
C TYR A 136 4.85 -2.09 -22.08
N GLN A 137 5.76 -2.86 -21.46
CA GLN A 137 5.79 -4.31 -21.59
C GLN A 137 4.61 -4.95 -20.83
N ASP A 138 4.22 -6.16 -21.24
CA ASP A 138 3.30 -7.00 -20.47
C ASP A 138 3.91 -7.42 -19.12
N TRP A 139 3.08 -7.89 -18.20
CA TRP A 139 3.51 -8.21 -16.85
C TRP A 139 4.58 -9.32 -16.78
N VAL A 140 4.60 -10.27 -17.73
CA VAL A 140 5.58 -11.35 -17.75
C VAL A 140 6.98 -10.83 -18.08
N ASN A 141 7.08 -9.82 -18.94
CA ASN A 141 8.34 -9.31 -19.47
C ASN A 141 8.86 -8.05 -18.76
N ARG A 142 8.07 -7.46 -17.84
CA ARG A 142 8.49 -6.28 -17.07
C ARG A 142 9.59 -6.63 -16.07
N PRO A 143 10.53 -5.71 -15.78
CA PRO A 143 11.49 -5.90 -14.70
C PRO A 143 10.82 -5.95 -13.33
N GLY A 144 9.81 -5.11 -13.10
CA GLY A 144 8.96 -5.14 -11.90
C GLY A 144 7.64 -5.84 -12.18
N ARG A 145 7.34 -6.92 -11.46
CA ARG A 145 6.12 -7.71 -11.67
C ARG A 145 5.66 -8.38 -10.38
N PHE A 146 4.35 -8.62 -10.30
CA PHE A 146 3.77 -9.32 -9.16
C PHE A 146 4.02 -10.82 -9.22
N ARG A 147 4.16 -11.42 -8.04
CA ARG A 147 4.41 -12.84 -7.85
C ARG A 147 3.46 -13.41 -6.80
N SER A 148 3.25 -14.71 -6.84
CA SER A 148 2.58 -15.42 -5.76
C SER A 148 3.39 -15.27 -4.46
N PRO A 149 2.75 -15.10 -3.29
CA PRO A 149 3.48 -14.95 -2.02
C PRO A 149 4.52 -16.05 -1.80
N GLY A 150 5.76 -15.64 -1.58
CA GLY A 150 6.94 -16.50 -1.44
C GLY A 150 7.72 -16.80 -2.73
N ASP A 151 7.19 -16.42 -3.89
CA ASP A 151 7.90 -16.58 -5.18
C ASP A 151 8.61 -15.29 -5.62
N GLY A 152 8.42 -14.18 -4.90
CA GLY A 152 9.00 -12.88 -5.19
C GLY A 152 10.18 -12.52 -4.30
N GLN A 153 10.32 -11.24 -4.02
CA GLN A 153 11.46 -10.68 -3.28
C GLN A 153 11.06 -10.04 -1.94
N VAL A 154 9.78 -10.08 -1.55
CA VAL A 154 9.35 -9.56 -0.24
C VAL A 154 9.82 -10.51 0.86
N ASP A 155 10.61 -9.99 1.81
CA ASP A 155 10.97 -10.72 3.03
C ASP A 155 9.82 -10.69 4.04
N PHE A 156 8.84 -11.57 3.84
CA PHE A 156 7.68 -11.66 4.73
C PHE A 156 8.03 -12.01 6.17
N LYS A 157 9.12 -12.73 6.42
CA LYS A 157 9.57 -12.98 7.80
C LYS A 157 9.88 -11.69 8.52
N SER A 158 10.63 -10.79 7.86
CA SER A 158 10.96 -9.48 8.43
C SER A 158 9.73 -8.57 8.51
N VAL A 159 8.83 -8.61 7.51
CA VAL A 159 7.57 -7.83 7.54
C VAL A 159 6.72 -8.24 8.73
N PHE A 160 6.41 -9.53 8.89
CA PHE A 160 5.60 -10.02 10.01
C PHE A 160 6.27 -9.76 11.37
N SER A 161 7.60 -9.89 11.44
CA SER A 161 8.36 -9.60 12.65
C SER A 161 8.25 -8.14 13.07
N LYS A 162 8.40 -7.20 12.13
CA LYS A 162 8.25 -5.76 12.40
C LYS A 162 6.81 -5.40 12.78
N LEU A 163 5.82 -5.91 12.06
CA LEU A 163 4.41 -5.67 12.39
C LEU A 163 4.09 -6.18 13.82
N ALA A 164 4.57 -7.39 14.17
CA ALA A 164 4.42 -7.92 15.53
C ALA A 164 5.16 -7.08 16.58
N GLN A 165 6.38 -6.59 16.29
CA GLN A 165 7.14 -5.70 17.16
C GLN A 165 6.37 -4.44 17.52
N TYR A 166 5.63 -3.87 16.54
CA TYR A 166 4.83 -2.66 16.72
C TYR A 166 3.38 -2.93 17.17
N GLY A 167 3.04 -4.19 17.49
CA GLY A 167 1.74 -4.57 18.03
C GLY A 167 0.60 -4.49 17.01
N TYR A 168 0.90 -4.72 15.73
CA TYR A 168 -0.13 -4.80 14.71
C TYR A 168 -1.09 -5.98 15.00
N ASP A 169 -2.37 -5.69 15.12
CA ASP A 169 -3.45 -6.65 15.43
C ASP A 169 -4.53 -6.73 14.34
N GLY A 170 -4.26 -6.10 13.19
CA GLY A 170 -5.17 -6.09 12.04
C GLY A 170 -5.13 -7.38 11.21
N TRP A 171 -5.84 -7.36 10.10
CA TRP A 171 -5.89 -8.49 9.16
C TRP A 171 -4.66 -8.58 8.27
N ALA A 172 -4.13 -9.79 8.07
CA ALA A 172 -3.20 -10.12 7.01
C ALA A 172 -4.02 -10.70 5.84
N VAL A 173 -4.27 -9.89 4.84
CA VAL A 173 -5.16 -10.23 3.72
C VAL A 173 -4.34 -10.71 2.54
N LEU A 174 -4.64 -11.92 2.04
CA LEU A 174 -4.07 -12.37 0.77
C LEU A 174 -4.62 -11.49 -0.36
N GLU A 175 -3.75 -10.75 -1.00
CA GLU A 175 -4.02 -10.15 -2.31
C GLU A 175 -3.13 -10.84 -3.33
N TRP A 176 -3.75 -11.63 -4.20
CA TRP A 176 -3.00 -12.47 -5.12
C TRP A 176 -3.05 -11.90 -6.53
N GLU A 177 -1.89 -11.51 -7.01
CA GLU A 177 -1.65 -11.19 -8.42
C GLU A 177 -0.34 -11.86 -8.84
N CYS A 178 -0.38 -12.71 -9.84
CA CYS A 178 0.83 -13.33 -10.37
C CYS A 178 0.70 -13.52 -11.87
N CYS A 179 1.68 -13.05 -12.61
CA CYS A 179 1.69 -13.18 -14.06
C CYS A 179 2.17 -14.56 -14.57
N ILE A 180 2.57 -15.47 -13.68
CA ILE A 180 3.19 -16.76 -14.05
C ILE A 180 2.41 -17.94 -13.48
N LYS A 181 2.15 -17.96 -12.16
CA LYS A 181 1.50 -19.09 -11.47
C LYS A 181 0.02 -19.17 -11.79
N HIS A 182 -0.52 -20.38 -11.89
CA HIS A 182 -1.95 -20.58 -12.07
C HIS A 182 -2.75 -20.11 -10.83
N PRO A 183 -3.88 -19.39 -10.99
CA PRO A 183 -4.61 -18.80 -9.88
C PRO A 183 -5.14 -19.81 -8.85
N GLU A 184 -5.56 -20.99 -9.28
CA GLU A 184 -6.00 -22.05 -8.33
C GLU A 184 -4.86 -22.52 -7.42
N GLN A 185 -3.64 -22.61 -7.95
CA GLN A 185 -2.47 -22.96 -7.15
C GLN A 185 -2.15 -21.85 -6.17
N GLY A 186 -2.11 -20.59 -6.63
CA GLY A 186 -1.84 -19.45 -5.77
C GLY A 186 -2.87 -19.30 -4.66
N ALA A 187 -4.16 -19.52 -4.95
CA ALA A 187 -5.21 -19.47 -3.95
C ALA A 187 -5.07 -20.57 -2.89
N LYS A 188 -4.68 -21.79 -3.28
CA LYS A 188 -4.44 -22.91 -2.34
C LYS A 188 -3.25 -22.65 -1.42
N GLU A 189 -2.19 -22.01 -1.94
CA GLU A 189 -0.95 -21.76 -1.20
C GLU A 189 -1.06 -20.56 -0.26
N GLY A 190 -1.90 -19.58 -0.58
CA GLY A 190 -1.90 -18.27 0.08
C GLY A 190 -2.26 -18.29 1.56
N ALA A 191 -3.35 -18.94 1.96
CA ALA A 191 -3.74 -18.99 3.37
C ALA A 191 -2.74 -19.78 4.25
N PRO A 192 -2.23 -20.95 3.83
CA PRO A 192 -1.13 -21.63 4.52
C PRO A 192 0.14 -20.78 4.62
N PHE A 193 0.49 -20.06 3.56
CA PHE A 193 1.63 -19.15 3.55
C PHE A 193 1.50 -18.09 4.66
N ILE A 194 0.37 -17.40 4.73
CA ILE A 194 0.10 -16.41 5.77
C ILE A 194 0.17 -17.06 7.15
N GLY A 195 -0.54 -18.17 7.35
CA GLY A 195 -0.59 -18.89 8.62
C GLY A 195 0.79 -19.28 9.16
N ASN A 196 1.72 -19.63 8.27
CA ASN A 196 3.10 -19.98 8.63
C ASN A 196 3.98 -18.77 9.00
N HIS A 197 3.55 -17.55 8.69
CA HIS A 197 4.28 -16.32 8.99
C HIS A 197 3.74 -15.57 10.21
N ILE A 198 2.53 -15.92 10.69
CA ILE A 198 1.94 -15.28 11.87
C ILE A 198 2.80 -15.58 13.11
N ILE A 199 3.23 -14.52 13.78
CA ILE A 199 4.02 -14.59 15.01
C ILE A 199 3.06 -14.51 16.21
N ARG A 200 3.17 -15.50 17.08
CA ARG A 200 2.56 -15.44 18.41
C ARG A 200 3.51 -14.71 19.35
N VAL A 201 3.12 -13.50 19.74
CA VAL A 201 3.91 -12.74 20.72
C VAL A 201 3.79 -13.37 22.09
N THR A 202 4.86 -13.29 22.87
CA THR A 202 4.83 -13.74 24.27
C THR A 202 4.04 -12.76 25.13
N ASP A 203 3.29 -13.26 26.08
CA ASP A 203 2.67 -12.43 27.11
C ASP A 203 3.77 -11.68 27.86
N LYS A 204 3.63 -10.35 27.96
CA LYS A 204 4.55 -9.48 28.68
C LYS A 204 4.15 -9.36 30.14
#